data_7c633c485aa0591dca2c064f24ea45db
#
_entry.id   7c633c485aa0591dca2c064f24ea45db
#
_cell.length_a   1.000
_cell.length_b   1.000
_cell.length_c   1.000
_cell.angle_alpha   90.00
_cell.angle_beta   90.00
_cell.angle_gamma   90.00
#
_symmetry.space_group_name_H-M   'P 1'
#
loop_
_entity.id
_entity.type
_entity.pdbx_description
1 polymer ?
#
loop_
_entity_poly.entity_id
_entity_poly.type
_entity_poly.pdbx_seq_one_letter_code
_entity_poly.pdbx_strand_id
1 'polypeptide(L)'
;DNIALGMIPNGIGNDFAKYWGLSTEYKPAVDCIINHRLKKIDVGYCNFYDGKEHQRRYFLNAVNIGLGARIVKITDQTKRFWGVKFLSYVAALFSLIFERKLYRMHLRINDEHIRGRIMTVCVGSAWGWGQTPSAVPYNGWLDVSVIYRPEFLQIISGLWMLIQGRILNHKVVKCYRTKKVKVLRAQSASVDLDGRILPKHFPLEVGVLPEKTTLIIPN
;
A
#
# COMPACT_ATOMS: atom_id res chain seq x y z
N ASP A 1 13.94 18.06 15.75
CA ASP A 1 14.93 17.81 14.70
C ASP A 1 14.41 18.40 13.40
N ASN A 2 15.16 19.36 12.85
CA ASN A 2 14.80 20.06 11.60
C ASN A 2 15.31 19.28 10.37
N ILE A 3 14.91 18.00 10.25
CA ILE A 3 15.28 17.15 9.12
C ILE A 3 14.11 17.09 8.16
N ALA A 4 14.36 17.38 6.88
CA ALA A 4 13.41 17.20 5.80
C ALA A 4 13.86 16.06 4.86
N LEU A 5 12.88 15.30 4.38
CA LEU A 5 13.12 14.21 3.44
C LEU A 5 13.05 14.74 2.01
N GLY A 6 14.16 14.63 1.26
CA GLY A 6 14.19 14.77 -0.19
C GLY A 6 14.01 13.42 -0.86
N MET A 7 13.32 13.37 -2.00
CA MET A 7 13.06 12.14 -2.72
C MET A 7 13.50 12.25 -4.17
N ILE A 8 14.29 11.25 -4.61
CA ILE A 8 14.62 11.04 -6.03
C ILE A 8 13.90 9.75 -6.45
N PRO A 9 12.80 9.84 -7.23
CA PRO A 9 12.01 8.68 -7.60
C PRO A 9 12.77 7.77 -8.58
N ASN A 10 12.99 6.50 -8.20
CA ASN A 10 13.63 5.49 -9.04
C ASN A 10 12.92 4.13 -8.98
N GLY A 11 11.66 4.12 -8.56
CA GLY A 11 10.82 2.93 -8.50
C GLY A 11 10.06 2.67 -9.80
N ILE A 12 9.30 1.56 -9.84
CA ILE A 12 8.42 1.22 -10.97
C ILE A 12 7.12 2.03 -10.91
N GLY A 13 6.47 2.10 -9.74
CA GLY A 13 5.18 2.77 -9.55
C GLY A 13 5.32 4.26 -9.29
N ASN A 14 6.17 4.62 -8.33
CA ASN A 14 6.43 5.99 -7.86
C ASN A 14 5.15 6.74 -7.46
N ASP A 15 4.14 6.03 -6.94
CA ASP A 15 2.83 6.61 -6.65
C ASP A 15 2.92 7.78 -5.65
N PHE A 16 3.72 7.62 -4.60
CA PHE A 16 3.95 8.68 -3.62
C PHE A 16 4.59 9.93 -4.25
N ALA A 17 5.60 9.72 -5.11
CA ALA A 17 6.25 10.83 -5.82
C ALA A 17 5.30 11.53 -6.80
N LYS A 18 4.49 10.75 -7.54
CA LYS A 18 3.48 11.29 -8.46
C LYS A 18 2.42 12.12 -7.75
N TYR A 19 1.98 11.69 -6.56
CA TYR A 19 1.04 12.46 -5.74
C TYR A 19 1.56 13.87 -5.42
N TRP A 20 2.85 13.98 -5.14
CA TRP A 20 3.51 15.25 -4.81
C TRP A 20 4.04 16.02 -6.03
N GLY A 21 3.82 15.51 -7.25
CA GLY A 21 4.34 16.14 -8.46
C GLY A 21 5.87 16.05 -8.61
N LEU A 22 6.51 15.13 -7.89
CA LEU A 22 7.96 14.91 -7.98
C LEU A 22 8.32 14.27 -9.31
N SER A 23 9.31 14.86 -10.02
CA SER A 23 9.79 14.31 -11.28
C SER A 23 10.49 12.95 -11.10
N THR A 24 10.28 12.07 -12.06
CA THR A 24 11.05 10.81 -12.18
C THR A 24 12.39 11.01 -12.88
N GLU A 25 12.63 12.19 -13.44
CA GLU A 25 13.91 12.55 -14.02
C GLU A 25 14.86 13.06 -12.92
N TYR A 26 16.11 12.63 -13.00
CA TYR A 26 17.12 12.90 -11.97
C TYR A 26 17.33 14.40 -11.73
N LYS A 27 17.56 15.17 -12.81
CA LYS A 27 17.90 16.60 -12.71
C LYS A 27 16.80 17.44 -12.09
N PRO A 28 15.54 17.40 -12.56
CA PRO A 28 14.43 18.11 -11.91
C PRO A 28 14.15 17.65 -10.47
N ALA A 29 14.39 16.36 -10.15
CA ALA A 29 14.22 15.88 -8.78
C ALA A 29 15.27 16.47 -7.83
N VAL A 30 16.53 16.61 -8.27
CA VAL A 30 17.59 17.29 -7.52
C VAL A 30 17.33 18.78 -7.40
N ASP A 31 16.91 19.45 -8.49
CA ASP A 31 16.56 20.87 -8.48
C ASP A 31 15.42 21.16 -7.50
N CYS A 32 14.43 20.26 -7.38
CA CYS A 32 13.38 20.34 -6.38
C CYS A 32 13.94 20.29 -4.95
N ILE A 33 14.97 19.48 -4.69
CA ILE A 33 15.60 19.40 -3.35
C ILE A 33 16.35 20.69 -3.02
N ILE A 34 16.96 21.34 -4.01
CA ILE A 34 17.71 22.59 -3.84
C ILE A 34 16.76 23.77 -3.65
N ASN A 35 15.74 23.91 -4.51
CA ASN A 35 14.76 25.00 -4.53
C ASN A 35 13.45 24.56 -3.83
N HIS A 36 13.55 24.17 -2.59
CA HIS A 36 12.55 23.39 -1.89
C HIS A 36 11.41 24.19 -1.28
N ARG A 37 10.22 23.58 -1.30
CA ARG A 37 9.11 23.91 -0.40
C ARG A 37 8.95 22.79 0.62
N LEU A 38 8.67 23.14 1.85
CA LEU A 38 8.52 22.18 2.95
C LEU A 38 7.05 21.90 3.24
N LYS A 39 6.70 20.64 3.38
CA LYS A 39 5.35 20.20 3.77
C LYS A 39 5.43 19.18 4.90
N LYS A 40 4.68 19.41 5.99
CA LYS A 40 4.46 18.40 7.00
C LYS A 40 3.59 17.29 6.47
N ILE A 41 3.99 16.03 6.70
CA ILE A 41 3.30 14.84 6.24
C ILE A 41 3.15 13.82 7.35
N ASP A 42 2.14 12.97 7.20
CA ASP A 42 1.88 11.85 8.06
C ASP A 42 2.87 10.72 7.79
N VAL A 43 3.16 9.92 8.82
CA VAL A 43 3.94 8.70 8.71
C VAL A 43 3.12 7.53 9.22
N GLY A 44 2.91 6.54 8.38
CA GLY A 44 2.31 5.29 8.80
C GLY A 44 3.31 4.45 9.60
N TYR A 45 2.81 3.65 10.53
CA TYR A 45 3.61 2.66 11.24
C TYR A 45 2.93 1.30 11.28
N CYS A 46 3.74 0.25 11.34
CA CYS A 46 3.29 -1.12 11.54
C CYS A 46 4.05 -1.75 12.70
N ASN A 47 3.33 -2.11 13.76
CA ASN A 47 3.87 -2.88 14.88
C ASN A 47 3.58 -4.36 14.63
N PHE A 48 4.57 -5.20 14.77
CA PHE A 48 4.46 -6.67 14.61
C PHE A 48 5.50 -7.38 15.47
N TYR A 49 5.31 -8.68 15.65
CA TYR A 49 6.28 -9.56 16.29
C TYR A 49 7.05 -10.32 15.21
N ASP A 50 8.38 -10.28 15.21
CA ASP A 50 9.19 -10.91 14.16
C ASP A 50 9.59 -12.36 14.46
N GLY A 51 9.13 -12.88 15.60
CA GLY A 51 9.49 -14.20 16.15
C GLY A 51 10.50 -14.12 17.29
N LYS A 52 11.13 -12.96 17.49
CA LYS A 52 12.09 -12.71 18.57
C LYS A 52 11.63 -11.55 19.47
N GLU A 53 11.28 -10.44 18.87
CA GLU A 53 10.92 -9.22 19.58
C GLU A 53 9.80 -8.43 18.87
N HIS A 54 9.24 -7.44 19.58
CA HIS A 54 8.30 -6.51 19.01
C HIS A 54 9.05 -5.47 18.18
N GLN A 55 8.69 -5.39 16.89
CA GLN A 55 9.25 -4.48 15.90
C GLN A 55 8.26 -3.40 15.53
N ARG A 56 8.78 -2.23 15.19
CA ARG A 56 8.04 -1.16 14.51
C ARG A 56 8.74 -0.80 13.21
N ARG A 57 7.99 -0.76 12.12
CA ARG A 57 8.44 -0.21 10.84
C ARG A 57 7.54 0.91 10.41
N TYR A 58 8.11 1.87 9.69
CA TYR A 58 7.40 3.03 9.17
C TYR A 58 7.18 2.90 7.68
N PHE A 59 6.11 3.54 7.17
CA PHE A 59 5.78 3.59 5.76
C PHE A 59 5.20 4.97 5.42
N LEU A 60 5.33 5.35 4.15
CA LEU A 60 4.78 6.60 3.62
C LEU A 60 3.57 6.37 2.73
N ASN A 61 3.49 5.19 2.10
CA ASN A 61 2.45 4.90 1.13
C ASN A 61 1.41 3.92 1.68
N ALA A 62 1.71 2.62 1.75
CA ALA A 62 0.71 1.63 2.15
C ALA A 62 1.26 0.33 2.73
N VAL A 63 0.40 -0.35 3.49
CA VAL A 63 0.54 -1.75 3.89
C VAL A 63 -0.46 -2.59 3.11
N ASN A 64 0.01 -3.63 2.43
CA ASN A 64 -0.83 -4.59 1.72
C ASN A 64 -0.79 -5.95 2.42
N ILE A 65 -1.95 -6.62 2.50
CA ILE A 65 -2.09 -7.93 3.13
C ILE A 65 -2.86 -8.86 2.18
N GLY A 66 -2.28 -9.97 1.82
CA GLY A 66 -2.89 -10.94 0.91
C GLY A 66 -2.43 -10.79 -0.54
N LEU A 67 -3.36 -10.58 -1.48
CA LEU A 67 -3.06 -10.52 -2.92
C LEU A 67 -2.07 -9.41 -3.27
N GLY A 68 -2.27 -8.20 -2.76
CA GLY A 68 -1.38 -7.06 -3.04
C GLY A 68 0.08 -7.36 -2.66
N ALA A 69 0.30 -7.92 -1.48
CA ALA A 69 1.64 -8.32 -1.03
C ALA A 69 2.24 -9.48 -1.88
N ARG A 70 1.42 -10.35 -2.45
CA ARG A 70 1.88 -11.40 -3.37
C ARG A 70 2.35 -10.82 -4.70
N ILE A 71 1.66 -9.82 -5.23
CA ILE A 71 2.06 -9.11 -6.45
C ILE A 71 3.47 -8.53 -6.26
N VAL A 72 3.70 -7.83 -5.14
CA VAL A 72 5.02 -7.27 -4.80
C VAL A 72 6.08 -8.37 -4.75
N LYS A 73 5.79 -9.49 -4.08
CA LYS A 73 6.73 -10.61 -3.98
C LYS A 73 7.14 -11.19 -5.33
N ILE A 74 6.17 -11.39 -6.24
CA ILE A 74 6.44 -11.93 -7.58
C ILE A 74 7.20 -10.91 -8.41
N THR A 75 6.83 -9.64 -8.35
CA THR A 75 7.53 -8.57 -9.07
C THR A 75 8.98 -8.43 -8.63
N ASP A 76 9.28 -8.60 -7.35
CA ASP A 76 10.64 -8.57 -6.82
C ASP A 76 11.49 -9.76 -7.32
N GLN A 77 10.89 -10.93 -7.42
CA GLN A 77 11.55 -12.13 -7.95
C GLN A 77 11.83 -12.00 -9.45
N THR A 78 10.95 -11.37 -10.22
CA THR A 78 11.08 -11.18 -11.67
C THR A 78 11.98 -10.00 -12.06
N LYS A 79 12.29 -9.07 -11.17
CA LYS A 79 13.28 -7.99 -11.41
C LYS A 79 14.66 -8.51 -11.81
N ARG A 80 14.99 -9.76 -11.51
CA ARG A 80 16.24 -10.42 -11.92
C ARG A 80 16.33 -10.76 -13.40
N PHE A 81 15.22 -10.78 -14.15
CA PHE A 81 15.21 -11.07 -15.58
C PHE A 81 15.09 -9.78 -16.40
N TRP A 82 16.14 -9.47 -17.14
CA TRP A 82 16.31 -8.29 -17.98
C TRP A 82 15.15 -8.07 -18.96
N GLY A 83 14.67 -6.82 -19.05
CA GLY A 83 13.88 -6.32 -20.19
C GLY A 83 12.36 -6.52 -20.12
N VAL A 84 11.78 -7.26 -19.18
CA VAL A 84 10.36 -7.68 -19.18
C VAL A 84 9.56 -7.14 -17.97
N LYS A 85 9.96 -6.01 -17.41
CA LYS A 85 9.38 -5.48 -16.16
C LYS A 85 7.86 -5.28 -16.21
N PHE A 86 7.36 -4.67 -17.27
CA PHE A 86 5.91 -4.39 -17.42
C PHE A 86 5.13 -5.66 -17.75
N LEU A 87 5.60 -6.46 -18.70
CA LEU A 87 4.94 -7.69 -19.11
C LEU A 87 4.91 -8.74 -17.99
N SER A 88 5.98 -8.84 -17.20
CA SER A 88 6.03 -9.71 -16.03
C SER A 88 5.07 -9.26 -14.93
N TYR A 89 4.92 -7.96 -14.72
CA TYR A 89 3.94 -7.41 -13.79
C TYR A 89 2.51 -7.74 -14.23
N VAL A 90 2.21 -7.53 -15.50
CA VAL A 90 0.89 -7.85 -16.08
C VAL A 90 0.63 -9.35 -16.03
N ALA A 91 1.59 -10.19 -16.39
CA ALA A 91 1.47 -11.65 -16.31
C ALA A 91 1.28 -12.13 -14.87
N ALA A 92 2.01 -11.57 -13.91
CA ALA A 92 1.85 -11.87 -12.48
C ALA A 92 0.47 -11.46 -11.97
N LEU A 93 -0.02 -10.29 -12.38
CA LEU A 93 -1.35 -9.81 -12.04
C LEU A 93 -2.44 -10.78 -12.58
N PHE A 94 -2.36 -11.17 -13.85
CA PHE A 94 -3.26 -12.14 -14.44
C PHE A 94 -3.20 -13.51 -13.74
N SER A 95 -2.02 -14.05 -13.52
CA SER A 95 -1.83 -15.32 -12.82
C SER A 95 -2.49 -15.32 -11.42
N LEU A 96 -2.32 -14.23 -10.67
CA LEU A 96 -2.87 -14.10 -9.33
C LEU A 96 -4.40 -13.94 -9.32
N ILE A 97 -4.95 -13.33 -10.36
CA ILE A 97 -6.39 -13.23 -10.58
C ILE A 97 -7.01 -14.61 -10.79
N PHE A 98 -6.37 -15.44 -11.61
CA PHE A 98 -6.83 -16.80 -11.87
C PHE A 98 -6.70 -17.73 -10.65
N GLU A 99 -5.70 -17.54 -9.80
CA GLU A 99 -5.59 -18.31 -8.56
C GLU A 99 -6.73 -18.08 -7.56
N ARG A 100 -7.41 -16.93 -7.60
CA ARG A 100 -8.53 -16.54 -6.72
C ARG A 100 -8.27 -16.88 -5.25
N LYS A 101 -7.02 -16.73 -4.81
CA LYS A 101 -6.62 -17.10 -3.45
C LYS A 101 -7.29 -16.21 -2.41
N LEU A 102 -7.99 -16.85 -1.51
CA LEU A 102 -8.68 -16.19 -0.40
C LEU A 102 -8.00 -16.55 0.92
N TYR A 103 -7.92 -15.59 1.80
CA TYR A 103 -7.33 -15.73 3.12
C TYR A 103 -8.41 -15.62 4.19
N ARG A 104 -8.37 -16.50 5.18
CA ARG A 104 -9.21 -16.32 6.37
C ARG A 104 -8.58 -15.22 7.22
N MET A 105 -9.26 -14.08 7.29
CA MET A 105 -8.78 -12.91 8.03
C MET A 105 -9.74 -12.54 9.15
N HIS A 106 -9.16 -11.98 10.21
CA HIS A 106 -9.87 -11.32 11.30
C HIS A 106 -9.20 -9.96 11.55
N LEU A 107 -9.92 -8.90 11.24
CA LEU A 107 -9.48 -7.52 11.37
C LEU A 107 -10.34 -6.82 12.42
N ARG A 108 -9.78 -5.82 13.08
CA ARG A 108 -10.52 -4.83 13.87
C ARG A 108 -10.21 -3.45 13.29
N ILE A 109 -11.23 -2.78 12.78
CA ILE A 109 -11.15 -1.43 12.21
C ILE A 109 -12.19 -0.59 12.93
N ASN A 110 -11.75 0.49 13.60
CA ASN A 110 -12.59 1.20 14.56
C ASN A 110 -13.10 0.19 15.61
N ASP A 111 -14.41 0.12 15.85
CA ASP A 111 -15.04 -0.86 16.75
C ASP A 111 -15.63 -2.06 16.02
N GLU A 112 -15.47 -2.13 14.68
CA GLU A 112 -15.99 -3.22 13.86
C GLU A 112 -15.01 -4.39 13.78
N HIS A 113 -15.50 -5.60 14.07
CA HIS A 113 -14.78 -6.85 13.85
C HIS A 113 -15.15 -7.45 12.49
N ILE A 114 -14.19 -7.45 11.57
CA ILE A 114 -14.36 -7.98 10.22
C ILE A 114 -13.74 -9.37 10.17
N ARG A 115 -14.59 -10.38 9.91
CA ARG A 115 -14.17 -11.78 9.77
C ARG A 115 -14.66 -12.34 8.45
N GLY A 116 -13.81 -13.08 7.75
CA GLY A 116 -14.24 -13.72 6.51
C GLY A 116 -13.12 -14.19 5.60
N ARG A 117 -13.53 -14.60 4.41
CA ARG A 117 -12.62 -14.92 3.31
C ARG A 117 -12.37 -13.64 2.52
N ILE A 118 -11.20 -13.08 2.67
CA ILE A 118 -10.78 -11.79 2.11
C ILE A 118 -9.66 -12.05 1.12
N MET A 119 -9.70 -11.41 -0.03
CA MET A 119 -8.70 -11.53 -1.07
C MET A 119 -7.49 -10.63 -0.77
N THR A 120 -7.75 -9.39 -0.40
CA THR A 120 -6.72 -8.42 -0.05
C THR A 120 -7.25 -7.34 0.89
N VAL A 121 -6.36 -6.81 1.70
CA VAL A 121 -6.57 -5.61 2.50
C VAL A 121 -5.44 -4.64 2.17
N CYS A 122 -5.77 -3.40 1.88
CA CYS A 122 -4.80 -2.32 1.75
C CYS A 122 -5.09 -1.25 2.80
N VAL A 123 -4.06 -0.79 3.49
CA VAL A 123 -4.11 0.28 4.49
C VAL A 123 -3.17 1.38 4.01
N GLY A 124 -3.70 2.46 3.46
CA GLY A 124 -2.93 3.53 2.85
C GLY A 124 -2.90 4.80 3.71
N SER A 125 -1.71 5.40 3.80
CA SER A 125 -1.48 6.75 4.33
C SER A 125 -1.41 7.78 3.21
N ALA A 126 -1.05 7.35 1.99
CA ALA A 126 -0.97 8.19 0.81
C ALA A 126 -1.73 7.61 -0.37
N TRP A 127 -1.99 8.46 -1.36
CA TRP A 127 -2.60 8.03 -2.61
C TRP A 127 -1.79 6.91 -3.27
N GLY A 128 -2.46 5.82 -3.58
CA GLY A 128 -1.89 4.72 -4.33
C GLY A 128 -2.82 4.33 -5.47
N TRP A 129 -2.25 4.19 -6.67
CA TRP A 129 -3.01 3.75 -7.82
C TRP A 129 -3.60 2.38 -7.56
N GLY A 130 -4.89 2.34 -7.51
CA GLY A 130 -5.67 1.13 -7.47
C GLY A 130 -6.28 0.75 -6.12
N GLN A 131 -5.67 0.96 -4.97
CA GLN A 131 -6.23 0.46 -3.71
C GLN A 131 -6.54 1.54 -2.67
N THR A 132 -5.88 2.68 -2.73
CA THR A 132 -6.08 3.81 -1.81
C THR A 132 -6.16 5.14 -2.55
N PRO A 133 -7.02 5.28 -3.59
CA PRO A 133 -7.09 6.49 -4.40
C PRO A 133 -7.65 7.71 -3.66
N SER A 134 -8.15 7.56 -2.44
CA SER A 134 -8.67 8.65 -1.60
C SER A 134 -7.75 9.03 -0.43
N ALA A 135 -6.65 8.30 -0.23
CA ALA A 135 -5.75 8.56 0.88
C ALA A 135 -4.96 9.86 0.67
N VAL A 136 -4.86 10.64 1.74
CA VAL A 136 -4.21 11.96 1.75
C VAL A 136 -3.13 11.98 2.84
N PRO A 137 -1.85 12.15 2.49
CA PRO A 137 -0.72 11.93 3.40
C PRO A 137 -0.47 13.08 4.39
N TYR A 138 -1.47 13.86 4.72
CA TYR A 138 -1.41 14.97 5.68
C TYR A 138 -2.75 15.27 6.36
N ASN A 139 -3.65 14.30 6.42
CA ASN A 139 -4.96 14.47 7.05
C ASN A 139 -5.11 13.71 8.38
N GLY A 140 -4.07 13.00 8.82
CA GLY A 140 -4.04 12.23 10.06
C GLY A 140 -4.89 10.96 10.04
N TRP A 141 -5.25 10.44 8.84
CA TRP A 141 -6.09 9.26 8.67
C TRP A 141 -5.47 8.23 7.75
N LEU A 142 -5.85 6.98 7.96
CA LEU A 142 -5.60 5.87 7.06
C LEU A 142 -6.88 5.53 6.30
N ASP A 143 -6.77 5.39 4.99
CA ASP A 143 -7.82 4.82 4.16
C ASP A 143 -7.60 3.30 4.02
N VAL A 144 -8.64 2.53 4.28
CA VAL A 144 -8.57 1.06 4.25
C VAL A 144 -9.53 0.54 3.21
N SER A 145 -9.03 -0.27 2.29
CA SER A 145 -9.85 -1.03 1.36
C SER A 145 -9.78 -2.52 1.66
N VAL A 146 -10.93 -3.15 1.80
CA VAL A 146 -11.07 -4.59 2.03
C VAL A 146 -11.78 -5.18 0.84
N ILE A 147 -11.10 -6.05 0.09
CA ILE A 147 -11.68 -6.74 -1.06
C ILE A 147 -12.05 -8.16 -0.62
N TYR A 148 -13.36 -8.39 -0.57
CA TYR A 148 -13.91 -9.69 -0.22
C TYR A 148 -13.81 -10.67 -1.39
N ARG A 149 -14.41 -11.83 -1.22
CA ARG A 149 -14.44 -12.88 -2.23
C ARG A 149 -15.17 -12.40 -3.49
N PRO A 150 -14.47 -12.01 -4.58
CA PRO A 150 -15.12 -11.68 -5.84
C PRO A 150 -15.47 -12.95 -6.63
N GLU A 151 -16.56 -12.93 -7.37
CA GLU A 151 -16.84 -13.88 -8.44
C GLU A 151 -15.97 -13.57 -9.67
N PHE A 152 -15.88 -14.51 -10.61
CA PHE A 152 -15.01 -14.34 -11.78
C PHE A 152 -15.33 -13.07 -12.58
N LEU A 153 -16.59 -12.84 -12.89
CA LEU A 153 -17.00 -11.62 -13.64
C LEU A 153 -16.75 -10.33 -12.84
N GLN A 154 -16.84 -10.41 -11.52
CA GLN A 154 -16.52 -9.26 -10.64
C GLN A 154 -15.02 -8.95 -10.61
N ILE A 155 -14.18 -9.93 -10.85
CA ILE A 155 -12.73 -9.70 -10.99
C ILE A 155 -12.47 -8.90 -12.28
N ILE A 156 -13.10 -9.29 -13.40
CA ILE A 156 -12.93 -8.59 -14.67
C ILE A 156 -13.43 -7.14 -14.56
N SER A 157 -14.64 -6.94 -14.03
CA SER A 157 -15.18 -5.59 -13.80
C SER A 157 -14.34 -4.79 -12.80
N GLY A 158 -13.81 -5.44 -11.76
CA GLY A 158 -12.93 -4.83 -10.78
C GLY A 158 -11.61 -4.37 -11.40
N LEU A 159 -11.02 -5.15 -12.30
CA LEU A 159 -9.81 -4.73 -13.04
C LEU A 159 -10.07 -3.53 -13.94
N TRP A 160 -11.20 -3.51 -14.63
CA TRP A 160 -11.60 -2.36 -15.44
C TRP A 160 -11.76 -1.10 -14.58
N MET A 161 -12.43 -1.23 -13.44
CA MET A 161 -12.60 -0.13 -12.49
C MET A 161 -11.26 0.28 -11.83
N LEU A 162 -10.34 -0.66 -11.63
CA LEU A 162 -8.99 -0.38 -11.14
C LEU A 162 -8.22 0.49 -12.13
N ILE A 163 -8.24 0.13 -13.42
CA ILE A 163 -7.60 0.91 -14.50
C ILE A 163 -8.16 2.34 -14.54
N GLN A 164 -9.46 2.50 -14.29
CA GLN A 164 -10.12 3.81 -14.24
C GLN A 164 -9.90 4.57 -12.92
N GLY A 165 -9.19 4.02 -11.93
CA GLY A 165 -9.04 4.61 -10.59
C GLY A 165 -10.33 4.57 -9.75
N ARG A 166 -11.34 3.78 -10.12
CA ARG A 166 -12.68 3.75 -9.52
C ARG A 166 -12.97 2.48 -8.72
N ILE A 167 -11.96 1.70 -8.39
CA ILE A 167 -12.10 0.39 -7.73
C ILE A 167 -12.86 0.47 -6.40
N LEU A 168 -12.79 1.58 -5.68
CA LEU A 168 -13.49 1.76 -4.40
C LEU A 168 -15.02 1.72 -4.54
N ASN A 169 -15.56 1.98 -5.73
CA ASN A 169 -16.99 1.93 -6.01
C ASN A 169 -17.48 0.51 -6.36
N HIS A 170 -16.56 -0.46 -6.42
CA HIS A 170 -16.93 -1.83 -6.76
C HIS A 170 -17.60 -2.53 -5.57
N LYS A 171 -18.71 -3.25 -5.83
CA LYS A 171 -19.55 -3.89 -4.79
C LYS A 171 -18.83 -4.90 -3.86
N VAL A 172 -17.69 -5.45 -4.28
CA VAL A 172 -16.89 -6.37 -3.46
C VAL A 172 -15.84 -5.65 -2.62
N VAL A 173 -15.75 -4.33 -2.73
CA VAL A 173 -14.81 -3.50 -1.97
C VAL A 173 -15.58 -2.79 -0.85
N LYS A 174 -15.07 -2.93 0.36
CA LYS A 174 -15.56 -2.16 1.51
C LYS A 174 -14.45 -1.22 1.96
N CYS A 175 -14.81 0.06 2.06
CA CYS A 175 -13.87 1.13 2.41
C CYS A 175 -14.10 1.57 3.84
N TYR A 176 -13.00 1.90 4.53
CA TYR A 176 -13.02 2.45 5.88
C TYR A 176 -12.01 3.59 5.97
N ARG A 177 -12.26 4.50 6.88
CA ARG A 177 -11.30 5.51 7.30
C ARG A 177 -11.07 5.40 8.81
N THR A 178 -9.82 5.33 9.21
CA THR A 178 -9.44 5.08 10.61
C THR A 178 -8.06 5.62 10.92
N LYS A 179 -7.75 5.76 12.21
CA LYS A 179 -6.38 6.06 12.66
C LYS A 179 -5.58 4.79 12.95
N LYS A 180 -6.26 3.64 13.08
CA LYS A 180 -5.64 2.39 13.50
C LYS A 180 -6.40 1.17 13.00
N VAL A 181 -5.66 0.18 12.50
CA VAL A 181 -6.15 -1.14 12.12
C VAL A 181 -5.41 -2.20 12.92
N LYS A 182 -6.12 -3.15 13.51
CA LYS A 182 -5.52 -4.36 14.09
C LYS A 182 -5.83 -5.55 13.20
N VAL A 183 -4.81 -6.26 12.73
CA VAL A 183 -4.95 -7.52 12.03
C VAL A 183 -4.66 -8.63 13.02
N LEU A 184 -5.73 -9.20 13.57
CA LEU A 184 -5.62 -10.22 14.62
C LEU A 184 -5.18 -11.57 14.05
N ARG A 185 -5.63 -11.87 12.82
CA ARG A 185 -5.28 -13.10 12.10
C ARG A 185 -5.40 -12.89 10.59
N ALA A 186 -4.43 -13.38 9.85
CA ALA A 186 -4.52 -13.49 8.39
C ALA A 186 -3.74 -14.72 7.93
N GLN A 187 -4.40 -15.89 7.99
CA GLN A 187 -3.79 -17.19 7.78
C GLN A 187 -3.13 -17.27 6.39
N SER A 188 -1.83 -17.56 6.36
CA SER A 188 -1.01 -17.71 5.16
C SER A 188 -0.93 -16.47 4.24
N ALA A 189 -1.46 -15.33 4.67
CA ALA A 189 -1.34 -14.09 3.91
C ALA A 189 0.08 -13.52 4.02
N SER A 190 0.61 -13.01 2.92
CA SER A 190 1.81 -12.18 2.94
C SER A 190 1.45 -10.75 3.32
N VAL A 191 2.41 -10.04 3.94
CA VAL A 191 2.28 -8.62 4.29
C VAL A 191 3.40 -7.88 3.59
N ASP A 192 3.07 -6.80 2.96
CA ASP A 192 3.97 -5.87 2.29
C ASP A 192 3.85 -4.48 2.92
N LEU A 193 4.97 -3.79 3.03
CA LEU A 193 5.07 -2.43 3.56
C LEU A 193 5.93 -1.61 2.58
N ASP A 194 5.31 -0.70 1.83
CA ASP A 194 5.96 0.12 0.80
C ASP A 194 6.88 -0.70 -0.14
N GLY A 195 6.41 -1.86 -0.61
CA GLY A 195 7.14 -2.74 -1.51
C GLY A 195 8.10 -3.71 -0.81
N ARG A 196 8.13 -3.79 0.52
CA ARG A 196 8.97 -4.70 1.28
C ARG A 196 8.15 -5.72 2.04
N ILE A 197 8.39 -7.01 1.78
CA ILE A 197 7.71 -8.11 2.49
C ILE A 197 8.15 -8.15 3.95
N LEU A 198 7.17 -8.21 4.85
CA LEU A 198 7.39 -8.39 6.28
C LEU A 198 7.46 -9.87 6.66
N PRO A 199 8.14 -10.23 7.77
CA PRO A 199 8.00 -11.53 8.41
C PRO A 199 6.54 -11.84 8.74
N LYS A 200 6.15 -13.11 8.68
CA LYS A 200 4.75 -13.56 8.80
C LYS A 200 4.34 -13.76 10.27
N HIS A 201 4.21 -12.73 11.04
CA HIS A 201 3.75 -12.86 12.42
C HIS A 201 2.53 -11.98 12.67
N PHE A 202 1.40 -12.61 12.98
CA PHE A 202 0.21 -11.96 13.47
C PHE A 202 0.08 -12.17 14.98
N PRO A 203 -0.50 -11.26 15.74
CA PRO A 203 -1.19 -10.04 15.29
C PRO A 203 -0.23 -8.94 14.85
N LEU A 204 -0.73 -8.03 14.01
CA LEU A 204 -0.05 -6.78 13.69
C LEU A 204 -0.99 -5.59 13.86
N GLU A 205 -0.41 -4.42 14.12
CA GLU A 205 -1.14 -3.16 14.26
C GLU A 205 -0.59 -2.14 13.28
N VAL A 206 -1.45 -1.56 12.47
CA VAL A 206 -1.12 -0.47 11.55
C VAL A 206 -1.77 0.81 12.04
N GLY A 207 -0.99 1.89 12.13
CA GLY A 207 -1.49 3.19 12.58
C GLY A 207 -0.82 4.33 11.85
N VAL A 208 -1.25 5.55 12.14
CA VAL A 208 -0.71 6.79 11.57
C VAL A 208 -0.21 7.72 12.67
N LEU A 209 0.89 8.41 12.39
CA LEU A 209 1.46 9.50 13.18
C LEU A 209 1.28 10.79 12.37
N PRO A 210 0.33 11.65 12.74
CA PRO A 210 0.06 12.88 12.00
C PRO A 210 1.26 13.81 12.01
N GLU A 211 1.53 14.45 10.87
CA GLU A 211 2.56 15.49 10.69
C GLU A 211 3.95 15.12 11.25
N LYS A 212 4.28 13.82 11.25
CA LYS A 212 5.47 13.31 11.95
C LYS A 212 6.79 13.66 11.26
N THR A 213 6.78 13.93 9.97
CA THR A 213 7.99 14.29 9.22
C THR A 213 7.73 15.43 8.25
N THR A 214 8.81 15.98 7.71
CA THR A 214 8.77 17.04 6.72
C THR A 214 9.26 16.50 5.38
N LEU A 215 8.49 16.72 4.31
CA LEU A 215 8.83 16.34 2.96
C LEU A 215 9.19 17.60 2.14
N ILE A 216 10.19 17.47 1.29
CA ILE A 216 10.53 18.46 0.28
C ILE A 216 9.64 18.20 -0.94
N ILE A 217 8.88 19.21 -1.36
CA ILE A 217 7.96 19.13 -2.49
C ILE A 217 8.26 20.24 -3.50
N PRO A 218 7.82 20.10 -4.76
CA PRO A 218 7.91 21.18 -5.77
C PRO A 218 7.14 22.44 -5.33
N ASN A 219 7.57 23.57 -5.88
CA ASN A 219 6.92 24.87 -5.69
C ASN A 219 5.54 24.93 -6.37
#